data_473a3d2723dd3fbf4bd95fb6e01aa936
#
_entry.id   473a3d2723dd3fbf4bd95fb6e01aa936
#
_cell.length_a   1.000
_cell.length_b   1.000
_cell.length_c   1.000
_cell.angle_alpha   90.00
_cell.angle_beta   90.00
_cell.angle_gamma   90.00
#
_symmetry.space_group_name_H-M   'P 1'
#
loop_
_entity.id
_entity.type
_entity.pdbx_description
1 polymer ?
#
loop_
_entity_poly.entity_id
_entity_poly.type
_entity_poly.pdbx_seq_one_letter_code
_entity_poly.pdbx_strand_id
1 'polypeptide(L)'
;MFIPKINAWNDDADIKNFIKENGFGILILTDTHGVPQATHIPVLLEQNEIGISVLRGHVSKANPAAKLISEVQQALVIFHGAHSYVSSSWYEKENVSTWNYTAVHIYGKIRSLTHEELLDNVTHLTEKYESAMQQPRQVASMSHEMIHKEIRGIVGFEMSLDDVQAKRKLSQNRNDHDYVNVVHKLEQTPDAQSKAVATKMKILRDLDYGNK
;
A
#
# COMPACT_ATOMS: atom_id res chain seq x y z
N MET A 1 9.30 -11.37 -0.14
CA MET A 1 8.34 -11.85 0.92
C MET A 1 8.14 -13.35 0.80
N PHE A 2 7.97 -14.10 1.91
CA PHE A 2 7.59 -15.52 1.84
C PHE A 2 6.10 -15.66 1.52
N ILE A 3 5.74 -16.29 0.38
CA ILE A 3 4.37 -16.42 -0.13
C ILE A 3 4.05 -17.90 -0.39
N PRO A 4 3.43 -18.63 0.55
CA PRO A 4 2.88 -19.95 0.26
C PRO A 4 1.86 -19.87 -0.87
N LYS A 5 1.81 -20.89 -1.74
CA LYS A 5 0.93 -20.93 -2.92
C LYS A 5 -0.54 -20.60 -2.58
N ILE A 6 -1.05 -21.09 -1.45
CA ILE A 6 -2.43 -20.85 -1.00
C ILE A 6 -2.71 -19.38 -0.65
N ASN A 7 -1.68 -18.58 -0.35
CA ASN A 7 -1.80 -17.16 0.00
C ASN A 7 -1.32 -16.24 -1.12
N ALA A 8 -0.91 -16.81 -2.28
CA ALA A 8 -0.47 -16.02 -3.41
C ALA A 8 -1.65 -15.21 -3.97
N TRP A 9 -1.37 -13.98 -4.32
CA TRP A 9 -2.32 -13.06 -4.91
C TRP A 9 -1.80 -12.63 -6.27
N ASN A 10 -2.43 -13.08 -7.36
CA ASN A 10 -1.91 -12.95 -8.72
C ASN A 10 -2.80 -12.11 -9.63
N ASP A 11 -3.93 -11.59 -9.14
CA ASP A 11 -4.81 -10.71 -9.92
C ASP A 11 -4.20 -9.30 -9.97
N ASP A 12 -3.66 -8.93 -11.14
CA ASP A 12 -2.97 -7.65 -11.35
C ASP A 12 -3.90 -6.45 -11.15
N ALA A 13 -5.16 -6.54 -11.58
CA ALA A 13 -6.12 -5.45 -11.45
C ALA A 13 -6.49 -5.22 -9.96
N ASP A 14 -6.72 -6.30 -9.23
CA ASP A 14 -7.05 -6.27 -7.80
C ASP A 14 -5.85 -5.77 -6.97
N ILE A 15 -4.61 -6.19 -7.32
CA ILE A 15 -3.37 -5.69 -6.69
C ILE A 15 -3.20 -4.19 -6.93
N LYS A 16 -3.42 -3.72 -8.16
CA LYS A 16 -3.34 -2.29 -8.50
C LYS A 16 -4.39 -1.46 -7.75
N ASN A 17 -5.62 -1.97 -7.63
CA ASN A 17 -6.66 -1.32 -6.83
C ASN A 17 -6.27 -1.26 -5.35
N PHE A 18 -5.75 -2.36 -4.79
CA PHE A 18 -5.25 -2.37 -3.42
C PHE A 18 -4.15 -1.32 -3.16
N ILE A 19 -3.20 -1.16 -4.08
CA ILE A 19 -2.14 -0.13 -3.99
C ILE A 19 -2.77 1.28 -3.99
N LYS A 20 -3.76 1.52 -4.86
CA LYS A 20 -4.45 2.82 -4.93
C LYS A 20 -5.21 3.13 -3.65
N GLU A 21 -5.88 2.14 -3.04
CA GLU A 21 -6.62 2.28 -1.79
C GLU A 21 -5.71 2.46 -0.57
N ASN A 22 -4.55 1.80 -0.57
CA ASN A 22 -3.59 1.79 0.53
C ASN A 22 -2.33 2.60 0.19
N GLY A 23 -2.49 3.74 -0.46
CA GLY A 23 -1.39 4.53 -1.02
C GLY A 23 -0.41 5.16 -0.01
N PHE A 24 -0.66 5.07 1.32
CA PHE A 24 0.32 5.47 2.33
C PHE A 24 1.25 4.29 2.63
N GLY A 25 2.36 4.25 1.90
CA GLY A 25 3.32 3.14 1.90
C GLY A 25 4.57 3.41 2.73
N ILE A 26 5.45 2.40 2.76
CA ILE A 26 6.78 2.47 3.37
C ILE A 26 7.80 2.33 2.26
N LEU A 27 8.54 3.41 1.97
CA LEU A 27 9.69 3.38 1.08
C LEU A 27 10.93 2.94 1.86
N ILE A 28 11.65 1.95 1.36
CA ILE A 28 12.88 1.41 1.93
C ILE A 28 13.99 1.54 0.88
N LEU A 29 15.03 2.26 1.25
CA LEU A 29 16.26 2.44 0.48
C LEU A 29 17.43 1.91 1.30
N THR A 30 18.40 1.26 0.64
CA THR A 30 19.59 0.75 1.32
C THR A 30 20.78 1.61 0.95
N ASP A 31 21.46 2.17 1.93
CA ASP A 31 22.62 3.00 1.70
C ASP A 31 23.86 2.19 1.23
N THR A 32 24.94 2.89 0.92
CA THR A 32 26.20 2.28 0.45
C THR A 32 26.89 1.39 1.48
N HIS A 33 26.46 1.45 2.75
CA HIS A 33 26.95 0.59 3.84
C HIS A 33 26.05 -0.62 4.08
N GLY A 34 24.98 -0.77 3.28
CA GLY A 34 24.01 -1.86 3.43
C GLY A 34 22.96 -1.61 4.53
N VAL A 35 22.86 -0.39 5.07
CA VAL A 35 21.90 -0.05 6.11
C VAL A 35 20.58 0.39 5.48
N PRO A 36 19.45 -0.31 5.78
CA PRO A 36 18.15 0.07 5.27
C PRO A 36 17.62 1.33 5.98
N GLN A 37 17.13 2.29 5.19
CA GLN A 37 16.45 3.49 5.62
C GLN A 37 14.98 3.40 5.22
N ALA A 38 14.06 3.46 6.19
CA ALA A 38 12.63 3.36 5.94
C ALA A 38 11.92 4.70 6.23
N THR A 39 11.02 5.09 5.34
CA THR A 39 10.19 6.28 5.52
C THR A 39 8.75 6.02 5.08
N HIS A 40 7.78 6.53 5.84
CA HIS A 40 6.36 6.45 5.49
C HIS A 40 6.01 7.65 4.63
N ILE A 41 5.41 7.38 3.47
CA ILE A 41 5.08 8.40 2.47
C ILE A 41 3.81 8.06 1.70
N PRO A 42 3.06 9.05 1.23
CA PRO A 42 2.04 8.81 0.22
C PRO A 42 2.70 8.47 -1.12
N VAL A 43 2.18 7.45 -1.79
CA VAL A 43 2.64 6.97 -3.09
C VAL A 43 1.46 6.85 -4.03
N LEU A 44 1.63 7.27 -5.27
CA LEU A 44 0.68 7.08 -6.36
C LEU A 44 1.15 5.94 -7.26
N LEU A 45 0.22 5.11 -7.70
CA LEU A 45 0.38 4.20 -8.82
C LEU A 45 -0.13 4.92 -10.07
N GLU A 46 0.77 5.28 -10.96
CA GLU A 46 0.51 6.05 -12.18
C GLU A 46 0.99 5.31 -13.42
N GLN A 47 0.78 5.91 -14.59
CA GLN A 47 1.42 5.52 -15.84
C GLN A 47 2.43 6.60 -16.22
N ASN A 48 3.61 6.20 -16.67
CA ASN A 48 4.57 7.12 -17.24
C ASN A 48 4.18 7.50 -18.69
N GLU A 49 4.94 8.36 -19.33
CA GLU A 49 4.68 8.88 -20.68
C GLU A 49 4.51 7.79 -21.77
N ILE A 50 5.08 6.61 -21.56
CA ILE A 50 4.97 5.45 -22.49
C ILE A 50 3.94 4.42 -22.02
N GLY A 51 3.08 4.76 -21.05
CA GLY A 51 1.97 3.92 -20.57
C GLY A 51 2.37 2.78 -19.63
N ILE A 52 3.61 2.76 -19.11
CA ILE A 52 4.06 1.75 -18.14
C ILE A 52 3.67 2.20 -16.73
N SER A 53 3.14 1.25 -15.94
CA SER A 53 2.82 1.50 -14.53
C SER A 53 4.07 1.76 -13.71
N VAL A 54 4.06 2.84 -12.93
CA VAL A 54 5.15 3.29 -12.05
C VAL A 54 4.58 3.72 -10.70
N LEU A 55 5.42 3.71 -9.68
CA LEU A 55 5.13 4.36 -8.39
C LEU A 55 5.79 5.74 -8.37
N ARG A 56 5.03 6.77 -7.99
CA ARG A 56 5.55 8.13 -7.80
C ARG A 56 5.20 8.65 -6.41
N GLY A 57 6.13 9.37 -5.83
CA GLY A 57 5.98 10.02 -4.53
C GLY A 57 7.10 11.01 -4.28
N HIS A 58 7.11 11.62 -3.09
CA HIS A 58 8.16 12.56 -2.72
C HIS A 58 8.45 12.52 -1.23
N VAL A 59 9.63 12.99 -0.86
CA VAL A 59 10.08 13.16 0.52
C VAL A 59 10.55 14.60 0.74
N SER A 60 10.54 15.09 1.97
CA SER A 60 11.21 16.35 2.32
C SER A 60 12.70 16.25 2.01
N LYS A 61 13.32 17.32 1.52
CA LYS A 61 14.80 17.41 1.38
C LYS A 61 15.56 17.21 2.69
N ALA A 62 14.93 17.51 3.82
CA ALA A 62 15.49 17.26 5.14
C ALA A 62 15.47 15.79 5.55
N ASN A 63 14.70 14.93 4.84
CA ASN A 63 14.68 13.50 5.10
C ASN A 63 15.96 12.85 4.54
N PRO A 64 16.69 12.02 5.31
CA PRO A 64 17.86 11.30 4.81
C PRO A 64 17.62 10.50 3.53
N ALA A 65 16.40 9.98 3.33
CA ALA A 65 16.01 9.28 2.12
C ALA A 65 16.13 10.13 0.85
N ALA A 66 16.02 11.47 0.95
CA ALA A 66 16.13 12.38 -0.19
C ALA A 66 17.48 12.24 -0.92
N LYS A 67 18.56 12.09 -0.17
CA LYS A 67 19.90 11.86 -0.73
C LYS A 67 19.99 10.49 -1.40
N LEU A 68 19.47 9.46 -0.73
CA LEU A 68 19.52 8.08 -1.22
C LEU A 68 18.76 7.88 -2.54
N ILE A 69 17.67 8.60 -2.77
CA ILE A 69 16.89 8.51 -4.02
C ILE A 69 17.77 8.76 -5.26
N SER A 70 18.78 9.64 -5.14
CA SER A 70 19.72 9.92 -6.24
C SER A 70 20.95 9.00 -6.27
N GLU A 71 21.23 8.27 -5.20
CA GLU A 71 22.45 7.48 -5.03
C GLU A 71 22.24 5.98 -5.25
N VAL A 72 21.02 5.47 -4.98
CA VAL A 72 20.71 4.04 -5.10
C VAL A 72 19.98 3.75 -6.41
N GLN A 73 20.11 2.52 -6.90
CA GLN A 73 19.44 2.07 -8.13
C GLN A 73 18.17 1.28 -7.84
N GLN A 74 18.03 0.73 -6.65
CA GLN A 74 16.95 -0.19 -6.26
C GLN A 74 16.25 0.30 -5.00
N ALA A 75 14.94 0.13 -4.96
CA ALA A 75 14.10 0.45 -3.82
C ALA A 75 13.08 -0.66 -3.57
N LEU A 76 12.55 -0.68 -2.36
CA LEU A 76 11.39 -1.47 -1.98
C LEU A 76 10.30 -0.52 -1.46
N VAL A 77 9.08 -0.66 -2.00
CA VAL A 77 7.89 -0.03 -1.39
C VAL A 77 6.97 -1.13 -0.86
N ILE A 78 6.54 -0.96 0.39
CA ILE A 78 5.60 -1.87 1.05
C ILE A 78 4.27 -1.15 1.23
N PHE A 79 3.19 -1.77 0.72
CA PHE A 79 1.81 -1.40 1.01
C PHE A 79 1.22 -2.44 1.96
N HIS A 80 0.57 -1.96 3.01
CA HIS A 80 0.01 -2.78 4.06
C HIS A 80 -1.49 -2.50 4.19
N GLY A 81 -2.29 -3.55 4.10
CA GLY A 81 -3.74 -3.47 4.27
C GLY A 81 -4.19 -3.87 5.67
N ALA A 82 -5.47 -4.15 5.79
CA ALA A 82 -6.06 -4.61 7.04
C ALA A 82 -5.38 -5.89 7.54
N HIS A 83 -5.23 -5.98 8.86
CA HIS A 83 -4.64 -7.12 9.53
C HIS A 83 -5.32 -7.36 10.87
N SER A 84 -5.36 -8.62 11.30
CA SER A 84 -5.94 -8.99 12.58
C SER A 84 -5.36 -10.29 13.12
N TYR A 85 -5.30 -10.37 14.43
CA TYR A 85 -5.04 -11.62 15.14
C TYR A 85 -6.24 -12.57 15.02
N VAL A 86 -5.96 -13.85 14.81
CA VAL A 86 -6.96 -14.92 14.78
C VAL A 86 -6.65 -15.87 15.94
N SER A 87 -7.55 -15.94 16.90
CA SER A 87 -7.38 -16.75 18.10
C SER A 87 -7.50 -18.25 17.79
N SER A 88 -6.68 -19.06 18.43
CA SER A 88 -6.79 -20.52 18.41
C SER A 88 -8.10 -21.04 19.03
N SER A 89 -8.70 -20.27 19.93
CA SER A 89 -9.99 -20.61 20.56
C SER A 89 -11.21 -20.52 19.63
N TRP A 90 -11.02 -20.00 18.41
CA TRP A 90 -12.08 -19.86 17.42
C TRP A 90 -12.21 -21.08 16.49
N TYR A 91 -11.33 -22.05 16.65
CA TYR A 91 -11.37 -23.29 15.87
C TYR A 91 -12.10 -24.41 16.64
N GLU A 92 -12.79 -25.27 15.91
CA GLU A 92 -13.46 -26.42 16.48
C GLU A 92 -12.48 -27.43 17.11
N LYS A 93 -11.35 -27.64 16.43
CA LYS A 93 -10.30 -28.55 16.90
C LYS A 93 -9.08 -27.76 17.37
N GLU A 94 -8.29 -28.38 18.23
CA GLU A 94 -7.02 -27.82 18.71
C GLU A 94 -6.16 -27.33 17.54
N ASN A 95 -5.73 -26.10 17.61
CA ASN A 95 -4.94 -25.43 16.60
C ASN A 95 -4.13 -24.27 17.19
N VAL A 96 -3.26 -23.66 16.38
CA VAL A 96 -2.47 -22.49 16.77
C VAL A 96 -3.11 -21.20 16.29
N SER A 97 -2.92 -20.15 17.09
CA SER A 97 -3.28 -18.78 16.69
C SER A 97 -2.44 -18.29 15.51
N THR A 98 -2.94 -17.29 14.81
CA THR A 98 -2.23 -16.70 13.65
C THR A 98 -2.63 -15.25 13.42
N TRP A 99 -2.04 -14.63 12.41
CA TRP A 99 -2.46 -13.34 11.86
C TRP A 99 -3.02 -13.49 10.46
N ASN A 100 -4.14 -12.85 10.19
CA ASN A 100 -4.62 -12.59 8.84
C ASN A 100 -4.23 -11.18 8.42
N TYR A 101 -3.79 -11.01 7.18
CA TYR A 101 -3.34 -9.73 6.64
C TYR A 101 -3.25 -9.74 5.11
N THR A 102 -3.21 -8.57 4.52
CA THR A 102 -2.87 -8.34 3.12
C THR A 102 -1.68 -7.41 3.01
N ALA A 103 -0.74 -7.72 2.12
CA ALA A 103 0.42 -6.87 1.88
C ALA A 103 0.92 -7.02 0.44
N VAL A 104 1.45 -5.92 -0.10
CA VAL A 104 2.12 -5.89 -1.41
C VAL A 104 3.51 -5.27 -1.23
N HIS A 105 4.54 -6.00 -1.66
CA HIS A 105 5.92 -5.54 -1.71
C HIS A 105 6.29 -5.33 -3.17
N ILE A 106 6.79 -4.17 -3.52
CA ILE A 106 7.22 -3.83 -4.87
C ILE A 106 8.70 -3.49 -4.84
N TYR A 107 9.49 -4.25 -5.58
CA TYR A 107 10.90 -3.98 -5.82
C TYR A 107 11.04 -3.37 -7.21
N GLY A 108 11.89 -2.38 -7.35
CA GLY A 108 12.10 -1.74 -8.64
C GLY A 108 13.25 -0.73 -8.64
N LYS A 109 13.60 -0.28 -9.83
CA LYS A 109 14.57 0.79 -10.01
C LYS A 109 13.95 2.11 -9.63
N ILE A 110 14.73 2.95 -8.95
CA ILE A 110 14.28 4.27 -8.51
C ILE A 110 15.12 5.35 -9.19
N ARG A 111 14.47 6.47 -9.55
CA ARG A 111 15.11 7.69 -10.03
C ARG A 111 14.48 8.92 -9.43
N SER A 112 15.22 10.02 -9.41
CA SER A 112 14.65 11.32 -9.06
C SER A 112 13.71 11.82 -10.19
N LEU A 113 12.64 12.51 -9.80
CA LEU A 113 11.78 13.23 -10.74
C LEU A 113 12.43 14.56 -11.15
N THR A 114 12.13 14.99 -12.37
CA THR A 114 12.39 16.37 -12.82
C THR A 114 11.46 17.34 -12.06
N HIS A 115 11.69 18.64 -12.22
CA HIS A 115 10.83 19.66 -11.60
C HIS A 115 9.37 19.58 -12.11
N GLU A 116 9.19 19.34 -13.39
CA GLU A 116 7.89 19.23 -14.04
C GLU A 116 7.14 17.96 -13.58
N GLU A 117 7.79 16.80 -13.65
CA GLU A 117 7.22 15.53 -13.14
C GLU A 117 6.85 15.60 -11.66
N LEU A 118 7.64 16.33 -10.85
CA LEU A 118 7.36 16.52 -9.44
C LEU A 118 6.13 17.40 -9.20
N LEU A 119 5.96 18.45 -9.99
CA LEU A 119 4.78 19.30 -9.94
C LEU A 119 3.52 18.51 -10.31
N ASP A 120 3.58 17.69 -11.35
CA ASP A 120 2.49 16.79 -11.75
C ASP A 120 2.15 15.79 -10.64
N ASN A 121 3.17 15.15 -10.04
CA ASN A 121 2.95 14.20 -8.93
C ASN A 121 2.28 14.87 -7.72
N VAL A 122 2.71 16.08 -7.33
CA VAL A 122 2.09 16.84 -6.24
C VAL A 122 0.64 17.22 -6.59
N THR A 123 0.38 17.58 -7.83
CA THR A 123 -0.97 17.91 -8.31
C THR A 123 -1.88 16.70 -8.22
N HIS A 124 -1.49 15.56 -8.79
CA HIS A 124 -2.28 14.31 -8.74
C HIS A 124 -2.49 13.80 -7.31
N LEU A 125 -1.47 13.92 -6.45
CA LEU A 125 -1.58 13.52 -5.05
C LEU A 125 -2.59 14.40 -4.31
N THR A 126 -2.55 15.71 -4.55
CA THR A 126 -3.51 16.67 -3.97
C THR A 126 -4.92 16.37 -4.46
N GLU A 127 -5.13 16.22 -5.76
CA GLU A 127 -6.43 15.87 -6.34
C GLU A 127 -7.01 14.58 -5.75
N LYS A 128 -6.18 13.54 -5.63
CA LYS A 128 -6.61 12.26 -5.05
C LYS A 128 -7.21 12.41 -3.66
N TYR A 129 -6.55 13.15 -2.78
CA TYR A 129 -6.98 13.24 -1.38
C TYR A 129 -7.97 14.37 -1.13
N GLU A 130 -7.88 15.46 -1.89
CA GLU A 130 -8.81 16.59 -1.78
C GLU A 130 -10.19 16.29 -2.40
N SER A 131 -10.26 15.38 -3.40
CA SER A 131 -11.53 15.03 -4.06
C SER A 131 -12.64 14.58 -3.12
N ALA A 132 -12.30 14.04 -1.95
CA ALA A 132 -13.24 13.59 -0.92
C ALA A 132 -13.60 14.69 0.10
N MET A 133 -12.98 15.87 0.02
CA MET A 133 -13.20 16.97 0.97
C MET A 133 -14.41 17.82 0.57
N GLN A 134 -15.10 18.41 1.54
CA GLN A 134 -16.26 19.29 1.27
C GLN A 134 -15.87 20.57 0.53
N GLN A 135 -14.65 21.06 0.75
CA GLN A 135 -14.09 22.25 0.09
C GLN A 135 -12.69 21.92 -0.42
N PRO A 136 -12.58 21.18 -1.54
CA PRO A 136 -11.30 20.73 -2.04
C PRO A 136 -10.43 21.92 -2.47
N ARG A 137 -9.16 21.86 -2.10
CA ARG A 137 -8.14 22.82 -2.60
C ARG A 137 -7.31 22.14 -3.69
N GLN A 138 -7.33 22.71 -4.86
CA GLN A 138 -6.53 22.26 -5.99
C GLN A 138 -5.25 23.07 -6.10
N VAL A 139 -4.16 22.42 -6.55
CA VAL A 139 -2.87 23.08 -6.79
C VAL A 139 -3.03 24.28 -7.74
N ALA A 140 -3.86 24.17 -8.78
CA ALA A 140 -4.15 25.24 -9.72
C ALA A 140 -4.76 26.51 -9.07
N SER A 141 -5.35 26.42 -7.89
CA SER A 141 -5.88 27.56 -7.12
C SER A 141 -4.88 28.20 -6.17
N MET A 142 -3.68 27.63 -6.05
CA MET A 142 -2.62 28.14 -5.18
C MET A 142 -1.74 29.17 -5.93
N SER A 143 -1.10 30.07 -5.20
CA SER A 143 -0.19 31.04 -5.82
C SER A 143 1.07 30.35 -6.35
N HIS A 144 1.57 30.78 -7.50
CA HIS A 144 2.82 30.28 -8.08
C HIS A 144 4.01 30.38 -7.10
N GLU A 145 4.07 31.47 -6.34
CA GLU A 145 5.13 31.68 -5.35
C GLU A 145 5.13 30.60 -4.28
N MET A 146 3.94 30.28 -3.75
CA MET A 146 3.78 29.21 -2.73
C MET A 146 4.16 27.86 -3.32
N ILE A 147 3.65 27.49 -4.50
CA ILE A 147 3.94 26.21 -5.14
C ILE A 147 5.45 26.06 -5.38
N HIS A 148 6.10 27.07 -5.95
CA HIS A 148 7.55 27.04 -6.18
C HIS A 148 8.38 26.97 -4.89
N LYS A 149 7.91 27.59 -3.82
CA LYS A 149 8.55 27.50 -2.51
C LYS A 149 8.49 26.08 -1.96
N GLU A 150 7.31 25.48 -1.95
CA GLU A 150 7.09 24.14 -1.38
C GLU A 150 7.79 23.04 -2.20
N ILE A 151 7.73 23.09 -3.54
CA ILE A 151 8.43 22.15 -4.42
C ILE A 151 9.95 22.18 -4.22
N ARG A 152 10.55 23.33 -3.95
CA ARG A 152 11.98 23.41 -3.64
C ARG A 152 12.37 22.70 -2.34
N GLY A 153 11.40 22.46 -1.44
CA GLY A 153 11.58 21.77 -0.16
C GLY A 153 11.51 20.24 -0.23
N ILE A 154 11.20 19.67 -1.38
CA ILE A 154 10.97 18.22 -1.56
C ILE A 154 11.84 17.60 -2.66
N VAL A 155 11.99 16.28 -2.64
CA VAL A 155 12.59 15.45 -3.70
C VAL A 155 11.59 14.41 -4.11
N GLY A 156 11.20 14.41 -5.37
CA GLY A 156 10.32 13.41 -5.96
C GLY A 156 11.08 12.20 -6.49
N PHE A 157 10.40 11.08 -6.53
CA PHE A 157 10.92 9.85 -7.13
C PHE A 157 9.89 9.16 -8.01
N GLU A 158 10.40 8.44 -9.01
CA GLU A 158 9.68 7.43 -9.78
C GLU A 158 10.35 6.08 -9.56
N MET A 159 9.56 5.04 -9.42
CA MET A 159 10.04 3.69 -9.22
C MET A 159 9.28 2.72 -10.15
N SER A 160 10.02 1.86 -10.87
CA SER A 160 9.45 0.78 -11.68
C SER A 160 8.86 -0.33 -10.81
N LEU A 161 7.96 -1.14 -11.39
CA LEU A 161 7.39 -2.32 -10.76
C LEU A 161 8.08 -3.58 -11.33
N ASP A 162 9.34 -3.81 -10.98
CA ASP A 162 10.14 -4.91 -11.55
C ASP A 162 9.78 -6.28 -10.95
N ASP A 163 9.49 -6.32 -9.64
CA ASP A 163 9.03 -7.52 -8.93
C ASP A 163 7.91 -7.14 -7.95
N VAL A 164 6.70 -7.63 -8.22
CA VAL A 164 5.50 -7.39 -7.40
C VAL A 164 5.15 -8.64 -6.62
N GLN A 165 5.34 -8.61 -5.33
CA GLN A 165 5.06 -9.70 -4.41
C GLN A 165 3.82 -9.38 -3.60
N ALA A 166 2.69 -10.02 -3.94
CA ALA A 166 1.41 -9.77 -3.29
C ALA A 166 0.92 -11.00 -2.51
N LYS A 167 0.45 -10.78 -1.29
CA LYS A 167 0.01 -11.82 -0.38
C LYS A 167 -1.31 -11.45 0.29
N ARG A 168 -2.25 -12.41 0.25
CA ARG A 168 -3.48 -12.42 1.05
C ARG A 168 -3.46 -13.63 1.96
N LYS A 169 -3.16 -13.47 3.24
CA LYS A 169 -3.28 -14.53 4.24
C LYS A 169 -4.58 -14.29 5.00
N LEU A 170 -5.62 -15.00 4.62
CA LEU A 170 -7.01 -14.82 5.06
C LEU A 170 -7.64 -16.16 5.48
N SER A 171 -6.88 -17.02 6.14
CA SER A 171 -7.34 -18.34 6.64
C SER A 171 -7.81 -19.32 5.55
N GLN A 172 -7.29 -19.21 4.31
CA GLN A 172 -7.71 -20.01 3.16
C GLN A 172 -7.55 -21.53 3.37
N ASN A 173 -6.64 -21.93 4.26
CA ASN A 173 -6.37 -23.34 4.61
C ASN A 173 -7.36 -23.91 5.62
N ARG A 174 -8.36 -23.16 6.06
CA ARG A 174 -9.38 -23.64 7.02
C ARG A 174 -10.55 -24.31 6.30
N ASN A 175 -11.18 -25.30 6.97
CA ASN A 175 -12.46 -25.83 6.53
C ASN A 175 -13.55 -24.74 6.61
N ASP A 176 -14.71 -24.98 6.02
CA ASP A 176 -15.76 -23.95 5.91
C ASP A 176 -16.30 -23.54 7.29
N HIS A 177 -16.49 -24.48 8.21
CA HIS A 177 -16.98 -24.21 9.55
C HIS A 177 -16.04 -23.25 10.31
N ASP A 178 -14.75 -23.58 10.40
CA ASP A 178 -13.76 -22.74 11.06
C ASP A 178 -13.60 -21.38 10.37
N TYR A 179 -13.67 -21.37 9.03
CA TYR A 179 -13.55 -20.12 8.25
C TYR A 179 -14.70 -19.17 8.57
N VAL A 180 -15.94 -19.66 8.54
CA VAL A 180 -17.14 -18.88 8.88
C VAL A 180 -17.09 -18.39 10.31
N ASN A 181 -16.67 -19.24 11.25
CA ASN A 181 -16.55 -18.86 12.64
C ASN A 181 -15.49 -17.75 12.84
N VAL A 182 -14.34 -17.84 12.16
CA VAL A 182 -13.32 -16.77 12.19
C VAL A 182 -13.88 -15.45 11.66
N VAL A 183 -14.60 -15.46 10.53
CA VAL A 183 -15.28 -14.26 9.99
C VAL A 183 -16.21 -13.65 11.03
N HIS A 184 -17.10 -14.45 11.60
CA HIS A 184 -18.07 -13.99 12.61
C HIS A 184 -17.41 -13.39 13.86
N LYS A 185 -16.35 -14.02 14.36
CA LYS A 185 -15.58 -13.51 15.51
C LYS A 185 -14.88 -12.18 15.20
N LEU A 186 -14.31 -12.04 14.01
CA LEU A 186 -13.69 -10.80 13.56
C LEU A 186 -14.72 -9.66 13.43
N GLU A 187 -15.93 -9.93 12.94
CA GLU A 187 -17.01 -8.95 12.84
C GLU A 187 -17.48 -8.44 14.22
N GLN A 188 -17.49 -9.32 15.22
CA GLN A 188 -17.87 -8.99 16.62
C GLN A 188 -16.78 -8.19 17.34
N THR A 189 -15.54 -8.21 16.85
CA THR A 189 -14.45 -7.46 17.45
C THR A 189 -14.68 -5.95 17.23
N PRO A 190 -14.51 -5.09 18.24
CA PRO A 190 -14.73 -3.65 18.09
C PRO A 190 -13.71 -2.96 17.18
N ASP A 191 -12.57 -3.62 16.90
CA ASP A 191 -11.48 -3.11 16.09
C ASP A 191 -11.85 -3.03 14.60
N ALA A 192 -11.64 -1.87 13.98
CA ALA A 192 -11.93 -1.63 12.56
C ALA A 192 -11.10 -2.48 11.61
N GLN A 193 -9.86 -2.79 11.97
CA GLN A 193 -8.97 -3.63 11.16
C GLN A 193 -9.51 -5.07 11.09
N SER A 194 -9.98 -5.60 12.21
CA SER A 194 -10.58 -6.94 12.28
C SER A 194 -11.82 -7.04 11.38
N LYS A 195 -12.70 -6.02 11.42
CA LYS A 195 -13.89 -5.97 10.53
C LYS A 195 -13.51 -5.88 9.06
N ALA A 196 -12.49 -5.11 8.72
CA ALA A 196 -11.99 -5.01 7.36
C ALA A 196 -11.39 -6.35 6.88
N VAL A 197 -10.70 -7.11 7.75
CA VAL A 197 -10.23 -8.48 7.45
C VAL A 197 -11.43 -9.40 7.20
N ALA A 198 -12.47 -9.36 8.04
CA ALA A 198 -13.68 -10.17 7.86
C ALA A 198 -14.32 -9.90 6.50
N THR A 199 -14.46 -8.62 6.11
CA THR A 199 -14.99 -8.24 4.78
C THR A 199 -14.17 -8.85 3.65
N LYS A 200 -12.84 -8.76 3.71
CA LYS A 200 -11.96 -9.36 2.69
C LYS A 200 -12.05 -10.88 2.66
N MET A 201 -12.23 -11.53 3.80
CA MET A 201 -12.46 -12.98 3.88
C MET A 201 -13.78 -13.36 3.21
N LYS A 202 -14.85 -12.61 3.43
CA LYS A 202 -16.17 -12.85 2.79
C LYS A 202 -16.06 -12.74 1.28
N ILE A 203 -15.47 -11.68 0.77
CA ILE A 203 -15.26 -11.49 -0.68
C ILE A 203 -14.45 -12.64 -1.28
N LEU A 204 -13.41 -13.11 -0.60
CA LEU A 204 -12.51 -14.16 -1.12
C LEU A 204 -13.22 -15.52 -1.32
N ARG A 205 -14.27 -15.82 -0.56
CA ARG A 205 -15.06 -17.08 -0.66
C ARG A 205 -16.47 -16.88 -1.18
N ASP A 206 -16.82 -15.75 -1.77
CA ASP A 206 -18.19 -15.43 -2.19
C ASP A 206 -19.23 -15.75 -1.11
N LEU A 207 -18.87 -15.53 0.15
CA LEU A 207 -19.78 -15.75 1.26
C LEU A 207 -20.77 -14.60 1.31
N ASP A 208 -21.83 -14.73 0.54
CA ASP A 208 -22.99 -13.85 0.62
C ASP A 208 -23.79 -14.21 1.89
N TYR A 209 -23.48 -13.54 2.98
CA TYR A 209 -24.36 -13.54 4.14
C TYR A 209 -25.52 -12.58 3.82
N GLY A 210 -26.40 -13.00 2.89
CA GLY A 210 -27.67 -12.33 2.69
C GLY A 210 -28.37 -12.16 4.03
N ASN A 211 -28.83 -10.95 4.29
CA ASN A 211 -29.69 -10.61 5.42
C ASN A 211 -30.78 -11.70 5.57
N LYS A 212 -30.66 -12.52 6.60
CA LYS A 212 -31.76 -13.32 7.14
C LYS A 212 -32.20 -12.72 8.45
#